data_7adc7816325d26b39d6396cf277d213f
#
_entry.id   7adc7816325d26b39d6396cf277d213f
#
_cell.length_a   1.000
_cell.length_b   1.000
_cell.length_c   1.000
_cell.angle_alpha   90.00
_cell.angle_beta   90.00
_cell.angle_gamma   90.00
#
_symmetry.space_group_name_H-M   'P 1'
#
loop_
_entity.id
_entity.type
_entity.pdbx_description
1 polymer ?
#
loop_
_entity_poly.entity_id
_entity_poly.type
_entity_poly.pdbx_seq_one_letter_code
_entity_poly.pdbx_strand_id
1 'polypeptide(L)'
;MFDILTLNKISNKIYTVLNDDYQVSDNSVSPDAILVRSYKMDDYEIGDNLLCVGRAGAGVNNIPLDRMTDAGVCVFNTPGANANAVKELVICALFLASRDIIGGNKWANGLSGDDVPKQVEKRKSAFGGTEILGKTLGIVGLGAIGLKVANAASALGMSVVGYDPYYKGDNQNIKVVTDLDCLYAESDYISLHLPLLPSTRGMISTDAISKMKDGAILINMARGELVDVNVVKHALECGKIRSYVVDFPNEDCLNTKGIIAIPHLGASTEEAEENCAIMASAQIKEYLEDGNIVNSVNFPNIKVARTLENRLTIIYNANTTALENIKALAEKIECTLNYAERGTVGYAIIDTSANLSLEDDENLVSSIADLEDIISIRIL
;
A
#
# COMPACT_ATOMS: atom_id res chain seq x y z
N MET A 1 -20.21 -21.75 -7.27
CA MET A 1 -18.80 -21.68 -7.78
C MET A 1 -18.60 -20.26 -8.25
N PHE A 2 -17.65 -19.54 -7.68
CA PHE A 2 -17.33 -18.15 -8.05
C PHE A 2 -16.31 -18.10 -9.21
N ASP A 3 -16.52 -17.17 -10.15
CA ASP A 3 -15.64 -16.94 -11.28
C ASP A 3 -14.69 -15.74 -11.01
N ILE A 4 -13.38 -15.97 -11.05
CA ILE A 4 -12.35 -14.98 -10.77
C ILE A 4 -11.50 -14.72 -12.01
N LEU A 5 -11.57 -13.50 -12.53
CA LEU A 5 -10.70 -13.04 -13.63
C LEU A 5 -9.35 -12.57 -13.08
N THR A 6 -8.26 -13.04 -13.67
CA THR A 6 -6.91 -12.50 -13.40
C THR A 6 -6.48 -11.56 -14.51
N LEU A 7 -6.23 -10.30 -14.15
CA LEU A 7 -5.64 -9.30 -15.06
C LEU A 7 -4.15 -9.14 -14.76
N ASN A 8 -3.30 -9.40 -15.71
CA ASN A 8 -1.86 -9.64 -15.62
C ASN A 8 -1.51 -11.01 -14.97
N LYS A 9 -0.19 -11.26 -14.93
CA LYS A 9 0.33 -12.44 -14.25
C LYS A 9 0.19 -12.27 -12.74
N ILE A 10 -0.58 -13.13 -12.11
CA ILE A 10 -0.73 -13.27 -10.65
C ILE A 10 -0.01 -14.55 -10.21
N SER A 11 0.59 -14.56 -9.03
CA SER A 11 1.27 -15.74 -8.48
C SER A 11 0.30 -16.90 -8.27
N ASN A 12 0.72 -18.12 -8.65
CA ASN A 12 -0.03 -19.34 -8.42
C ASN A 12 -0.28 -19.66 -6.93
N LYS A 13 0.34 -18.92 -6.02
CA LYS A 13 0.08 -19.05 -4.58
C LYS A 13 -1.37 -18.69 -4.19
N ILE A 14 -2.13 -18.04 -5.08
CA ILE A 14 -3.58 -17.85 -4.89
C ILE A 14 -4.31 -19.16 -4.61
N TYR A 15 -3.88 -20.28 -5.23
CA TYR A 15 -4.48 -21.60 -5.01
C TYR A 15 -4.22 -22.20 -3.62
N THR A 16 -3.40 -21.56 -2.79
CA THR A 16 -3.31 -21.91 -1.36
C THR A 16 -4.50 -21.36 -0.54
N VAL A 17 -5.27 -20.44 -1.13
CA VAL A 17 -6.43 -19.77 -0.53
C VAL A 17 -7.72 -20.14 -1.24
N LEU A 18 -7.69 -20.08 -2.58
CA LEU A 18 -8.82 -20.40 -3.46
C LEU A 18 -8.80 -21.89 -3.78
N ASN A 19 -9.83 -22.60 -3.35
CA ASN A 19 -10.03 -24.04 -3.57
C ASN A 19 -10.85 -24.28 -4.85
N ASP A 20 -11.38 -25.49 -5.00
CA ASP A 20 -12.16 -25.92 -6.17
C ASP A 20 -13.56 -25.24 -6.27
N ASP A 21 -13.96 -24.45 -5.27
CA ASP A 21 -15.19 -23.63 -5.33
C ASP A 21 -15.00 -22.35 -6.17
N TYR A 22 -13.78 -22.11 -6.62
CA TYR A 22 -13.39 -20.93 -7.40
C TYR A 22 -12.84 -21.34 -8.77
N GLN A 23 -13.46 -20.82 -9.83
CA GLN A 23 -12.90 -20.91 -11.19
C GLN A 23 -12.03 -19.69 -11.45
N VAL A 24 -10.71 -19.87 -11.57
CA VAL A 24 -9.78 -18.77 -11.84
C VAL A 24 -9.30 -18.86 -13.28
N SER A 25 -9.49 -17.79 -14.05
CA SER A 25 -9.08 -17.73 -15.46
C SER A 25 -8.59 -16.33 -15.84
N ASP A 26 -7.92 -16.22 -16.98
CA ASP A 26 -7.48 -14.94 -17.56
C ASP A 26 -8.40 -14.45 -18.70
N ASN A 27 -9.51 -15.13 -18.94
CA ASN A 27 -10.43 -14.89 -20.05
C ASN A 27 -11.92 -14.96 -19.67
N SER A 28 -12.26 -14.86 -18.39
CA SER A 28 -13.66 -14.76 -17.94
C SER A 28 -14.31 -13.51 -18.52
N VAL A 29 -15.55 -13.66 -19.03
CA VAL A 29 -16.33 -12.57 -19.63
C VAL A 29 -17.32 -11.94 -18.67
N SER A 30 -17.64 -12.62 -17.56
CA SER A 30 -18.61 -12.15 -16.56
C SER A 30 -18.17 -12.58 -15.14
N PRO A 31 -17.01 -12.12 -14.66
CA PRO A 31 -16.45 -12.55 -13.39
C PRO A 31 -17.23 -11.99 -12.19
N ASP A 32 -17.28 -12.78 -11.11
CA ASP A 32 -17.73 -12.33 -9.80
C ASP A 32 -16.66 -11.47 -9.10
N ALA A 33 -15.39 -11.75 -9.36
CA ALA A 33 -14.27 -11.00 -8.81
C ALA A 33 -13.09 -10.87 -9.78
N ILE A 34 -12.27 -9.84 -9.56
CA ILE A 34 -11.04 -9.62 -10.35
C ILE A 34 -9.82 -9.59 -9.41
N LEU A 35 -8.77 -10.35 -9.78
CA LEU A 35 -7.42 -10.19 -9.24
C LEU A 35 -6.58 -9.40 -10.22
N VAL A 36 -6.02 -8.26 -9.80
CA VAL A 36 -5.23 -7.37 -10.64
C VAL A 36 -3.94 -6.95 -9.95
N ARG A 37 -2.88 -6.70 -10.71
CA ARG A 37 -1.63 -6.12 -10.20
C ARG A 37 -1.35 -4.75 -10.82
N SER A 38 -1.01 -4.70 -12.09
CA SER A 38 -0.58 -3.47 -12.79
C SER A 38 -1.41 -3.13 -14.03
N TYR A 39 -2.38 -3.94 -14.39
CA TYR A 39 -3.30 -3.65 -15.48
C TYR A 39 -4.07 -2.36 -15.17
N LYS A 40 -4.18 -1.46 -16.16
CA LYS A 40 -4.97 -0.23 -16.04
C LYS A 40 -6.43 -0.52 -16.33
N MET A 41 -7.27 -0.28 -15.34
CA MET A 41 -8.71 -0.56 -15.41
C MET A 41 -9.55 0.68 -15.74
N ASP A 42 -8.93 1.79 -16.17
CA ASP A 42 -9.67 3.04 -16.45
C ASP A 42 -10.81 2.84 -17.45
N ASP A 43 -10.56 2.04 -18.51
CA ASP A 43 -11.53 1.73 -19.57
C ASP A 43 -12.18 0.35 -19.40
N TYR A 44 -11.99 -0.33 -18.25
CA TYR A 44 -12.59 -1.64 -18.01
C TYR A 44 -14.12 -1.52 -17.91
N GLU A 45 -14.86 -2.35 -18.66
CA GLU A 45 -16.32 -2.42 -18.61
C GLU A 45 -16.75 -3.21 -17.36
N ILE A 46 -17.44 -2.54 -16.44
CA ILE A 46 -17.91 -3.15 -15.19
C ILE A 46 -19.19 -3.92 -15.53
N GLY A 47 -19.13 -5.24 -15.45
CA GLY A 47 -20.30 -6.11 -15.63
C GLY A 47 -21.15 -6.20 -14.36
N ASP A 48 -22.43 -6.53 -14.53
CA ASP A 48 -23.44 -6.59 -13.43
C ASP A 48 -23.10 -7.64 -12.36
N ASN A 49 -22.32 -8.68 -12.72
CA ASN A 49 -21.92 -9.74 -11.78
C ASN A 49 -20.70 -9.39 -10.93
N LEU A 50 -19.94 -8.32 -11.27
CA LEU A 50 -18.73 -7.99 -10.59
C LEU A 50 -19.00 -7.46 -9.18
N LEU A 51 -18.57 -8.21 -8.16
CA LEU A 51 -18.77 -7.90 -6.75
C LEU A 51 -17.54 -7.20 -6.13
N CYS A 52 -16.34 -7.61 -6.54
CA CYS A 52 -15.13 -7.03 -5.97
C CYS A 52 -13.89 -7.12 -6.87
N VAL A 53 -12.90 -6.28 -6.54
CA VAL A 53 -11.58 -6.26 -7.17
C VAL A 53 -10.51 -6.35 -6.08
N GLY A 54 -9.65 -7.35 -6.13
CA GLY A 54 -8.48 -7.50 -5.28
C GLY A 54 -7.20 -7.06 -6.01
N ARG A 55 -6.59 -5.97 -5.55
CA ARG A 55 -5.30 -5.54 -6.10
C ARG A 55 -4.14 -6.17 -5.34
N ALA A 56 -3.35 -7.01 -6.01
CA ALA A 56 -2.12 -7.58 -5.47
C ALA A 56 -1.02 -6.50 -5.36
N GLY A 57 -1.11 -5.68 -4.34
CA GLY A 57 -0.20 -4.57 -4.03
C GLY A 57 -0.87 -3.44 -3.25
N ALA A 58 -0.08 -2.51 -2.70
CA ALA A 58 -0.58 -1.46 -1.81
C ALA A 58 -1.22 -0.26 -2.52
N GLY A 59 -0.68 0.18 -3.67
CA GLY A 59 -1.23 1.31 -4.44
C GLY A 59 -2.44 0.88 -5.28
N VAL A 60 -3.32 1.80 -5.64
CA VAL A 60 -4.54 1.52 -6.44
C VAL A 60 -4.76 2.51 -7.59
N ASN A 61 -3.70 3.19 -8.01
CA ASN A 61 -3.77 4.23 -9.05
C ASN A 61 -4.20 3.71 -10.44
N ASN A 62 -4.23 2.40 -10.63
CA ASN A 62 -4.64 1.73 -11.85
C ASN A 62 -6.10 1.25 -11.82
N ILE A 63 -6.87 1.58 -10.77
CA ILE A 63 -8.27 1.19 -10.59
C ILE A 63 -9.12 2.46 -10.46
N PRO A 64 -10.18 2.63 -11.25
CA PRO A 64 -11.07 3.79 -11.19
C PRO A 64 -12.03 3.68 -10.00
N LEU A 65 -11.57 4.09 -8.81
CA LEU A 65 -12.27 3.86 -7.52
C LEU A 65 -13.68 4.44 -7.52
N ASP A 66 -13.90 5.63 -8.06
CA ASP A 66 -15.22 6.28 -8.07
C ASP A 66 -16.22 5.45 -8.89
N ARG A 67 -15.82 5.00 -10.10
CA ARG A 67 -16.67 4.13 -10.95
C ARG A 67 -16.98 2.79 -10.28
N MET A 68 -15.99 2.19 -9.58
CA MET A 68 -16.21 0.94 -8.84
C MET A 68 -17.17 1.16 -7.68
N THR A 69 -17.06 2.27 -6.99
CA THR A 69 -17.93 2.64 -5.87
C THR A 69 -19.38 2.84 -6.33
N ASP A 70 -19.57 3.59 -7.40
CA ASP A 70 -20.91 3.86 -7.98
C ASP A 70 -21.59 2.57 -8.47
N ALA A 71 -20.79 1.59 -8.94
CA ALA A 71 -21.28 0.28 -9.36
C ALA A 71 -21.46 -0.72 -8.19
N GLY A 72 -21.20 -0.33 -6.94
CA GLY A 72 -21.28 -1.24 -5.80
C GLY A 72 -20.15 -2.27 -5.71
N VAL A 73 -19.03 -2.06 -6.43
CA VAL A 73 -17.88 -2.98 -6.48
C VAL A 73 -16.86 -2.64 -5.39
N CYS A 74 -16.64 -3.58 -4.47
CA CYS A 74 -15.68 -3.41 -3.39
C CYS A 74 -14.23 -3.59 -3.88
N VAL A 75 -13.35 -2.62 -3.65
CA VAL A 75 -11.93 -2.68 -4.06
C VAL A 75 -11.05 -2.90 -2.85
N PHE A 76 -10.24 -3.97 -2.90
CA PHE A 76 -9.25 -4.31 -1.88
C PHE A 76 -7.83 -4.02 -2.35
N ASN A 77 -6.97 -3.64 -1.43
CA ASN A 77 -5.52 -3.63 -1.64
C ASN A 77 -4.82 -4.51 -0.59
N THR A 78 -3.51 -4.66 -0.71
CA THR A 78 -2.73 -5.52 0.19
C THR A 78 -1.70 -4.73 1.00
N PRO A 79 -2.14 -3.90 1.98
CA PRO A 79 -1.23 -3.06 2.75
C PRO A 79 -0.31 -3.94 3.60
N GLY A 80 0.99 -3.66 3.52
CA GLY A 80 2.00 -4.37 4.32
C GLY A 80 2.46 -5.72 3.79
N ALA A 81 1.79 -6.32 2.78
CA ALA A 81 2.21 -7.61 2.22
C ALA A 81 3.62 -7.57 1.59
N ASN A 82 3.98 -6.43 1.00
CA ASN A 82 5.30 -6.18 0.42
C ASN A 82 6.29 -5.47 1.38
N ALA A 83 5.91 -5.25 2.64
CA ALA A 83 6.69 -4.39 3.53
C ALA A 83 8.11 -4.91 3.80
N ASN A 84 8.33 -6.22 3.77
CA ASN A 84 9.65 -6.79 3.96
C ASN A 84 10.59 -6.47 2.78
N ALA A 85 10.12 -6.63 1.55
CA ALA A 85 10.91 -6.33 0.36
C ALA A 85 11.32 -4.84 0.32
N VAL A 86 10.38 -3.94 0.58
CA VAL A 86 10.67 -2.49 0.64
C VAL A 86 11.67 -2.20 1.76
N LYS A 87 11.54 -2.80 2.95
CA LYS A 87 12.52 -2.66 4.04
C LYS A 87 13.92 -3.08 3.58
N GLU A 88 14.06 -4.18 2.86
CA GLU A 88 15.35 -4.66 2.36
C GLU A 88 15.98 -3.68 1.37
N LEU A 89 15.17 -3.12 0.45
CA LEU A 89 15.67 -2.10 -0.47
C LEU A 89 16.08 -0.81 0.25
N VAL A 90 15.37 -0.39 1.32
CA VAL A 90 15.78 0.76 2.14
C VAL A 90 17.12 0.50 2.82
N ILE A 91 17.33 -0.69 3.40
CA ILE A 91 18.62 -1.05 4.01
C ILE A 91 19.72 -1.07 2.96
N CYS A 92 19.46 -1.60 1.77
CA CYS A 92 20.40 -1.52 0.64
C CYS A 92 20.73 -0.04 0.30
N ALA A 93 19.71 0.83 0.24
CA ALA A 93 19.88 2.26 -0.04
C ALA A 93 20.76 2.97 0.99
N LEU A 94 20.70 2.60 2.28
CA LEU A 94 21.60 3.11 3.32
C LEU A 94 23.07 2.84 2.95
N PHE A 95 23.39 1.63 2.49
CA PHE A 95 24.75 1.28 2.10
C PHE A 95 25.18 1.92 0.78
N LEU A 96 24.30 1.96 -0.23
CA LEU A 96 24.57 2.59 -1.53
C LEU A 96 24.84 4.10 -1.39
N ALA A 97 24.11 4.78 -0.48
CA ALA A 97 24.32 6.20 -0.22
C ALA A 97 25.51 6.50 0.69
N SER A 98 25.95 5.51 1.47
CA SER A 98 27.09 5.67 2.38
C SER A 98 28.44 5.61 1.67
N ARG A 99 28.56 4.82 0.60
CA ARG A 99 29.76 4.63 -0.23
C ARG A 99 29.35 4.57 -1.70
N ASP A 100 30.20 5.07 -2.60
CA ASP A 100 29.94 5.01 -4.05
C ASP A 100 30.19 3.59 -4.62
N ILE A 101 29.36 2.63 -4.17
CA ILE A 101 29.45 1.23 -4.61
C ILE A 101 29.13 1.10 -6.10
N ILE A 102 28.10 1.82 -6.58
CA ILE A 102 27.67 1.78 -7.99
C ILE A 102 28.77 2.34 -8.91
N GLY A 103 29.31 3.52 -8.59
CA GLY A 103 30.39 4.12 -9.34
C GLY A 103 31.68 3.30 -9.29
N GLY A 104 32.01 2.74 -8.12
CA GLY A 104 33.12 1.82 -7.94
C GLY A 104 33.00 0.55 -8.77
N ASN A 105 31.82 -0.07 -8.79
CA ASN A 105 31.54 -1.24 -9.62
C ASN A 105 31.67 -0.93 -11.11
N LYS A 106 31.03 0.17 -11.57
CA LYS A 106 31.12 0.59 -12.98
C LYS A 106 32.57 0.84 -13.41
N TRP A 107 33.32 1.51 -12.56
CA TRP A 107 34.76 1.79 -12.83
C TRP A 107 35.57 0.50 -12.86
N ALA A 108 35.42 -0.40 -11.87
CA ALA A 108 36.17 -1.64 -11.77
C ALA A 108 35.96 -2.56 -12.98
N ASN A 109 34.72 -2.66 -13.48
CA ASN A 109 34.39 -3.44 -14.68
C ASN A 109 34.96 -2.81 -15.99
N GLY A 110 35.37 -1.56 -15.96
CA GLY A 110 36.07 -0.89 -17.09
C GLY A 110 37.61 -1.06 -17.07
N LEU A 111 38.17 -1.73 -16.06
CA LEU A 111 39.63 -1.96 -15.99
C LEU A 111 40.07 -3.02 -17.01
N SER A 112 41.30 -2.84 -17.51
CA SER A 112 41.91 -3.78 -18.43
C SER A 112 43.43 -3.76 -18.27
N GLY A 113 44.14 -4.78 -18.83
CA GLY A 113 45.61 -4.94 -18.81
C GLY A 113 46.12 -5.77 -17.63
N ASP A 114 47.44 -5.90 -17.54
CA ASP A 114 48.11 -6.90 -16.70
C ASP A 114 48.25 -6.52 -15.20
N ASP A 115 47.84 -5.32 -14.79
CA ASP A 115 48.06 -4.83 -13.44
C ASP A 115 46.80 -4.27 -12.74
N VAL A 116 45.69 -4.96 -12.95
CA VAL A 116 44.39 -4.59 -12.34
C VAL A 116 44.47 -4.40 -10.83
N PRO A 117 45.16 -5.26 -10.04
CA PRO A 117 45.27 -5.03 -8.58
C PRO A 117 45.90 -3.69 -8.22
N LYS A 118 46.95 -3.25 -8.92
CA LYS A 118 47.59 -1.94 -8.66
C LYS A 118 46.71 -0.77 -9.07
N GLN A 119 45.94 -0.90 -10.18
CA GLN A 119 44.99 0.11 -10.58
C GLN A 119 43.88 0.28 -9.51
N VAL A 120 43.38 -0.84 -8.94
CA VAL A 120 42.40 -0.83 -7.85
C VAL A 120 42.95 -0.12 -6.63
N GLU A 121 44.13 -0.52 -6.14
CA GLU A 121 44.77 0.10 -4.95
C GLU A 121 44.99 1.61 -5.12
N LYS A 122 45.36 2.06 -6.31
CA LYS A 122 45.59 3.47 -6.62
C LYS A 122 44.36 4.33 -6.56
N ARG A 123 43.16 3.78 -6.86
CA ARG A 123 41.94 4.59 -7.03
C ARG A 123 40.78 4.24 -6.08
N LYS A 124 40.87 3.17 -5.32
CA LYS A 124 39.79 2.71 -4.40
C LYS A 124 39.29 3.79 -3.45
N SER A 125 40.14 4.70 -3.01
CA SER A 125 39.78 5.80 -2.10
C SER A 125 38.77 6.78 -2.68
N ALA A 126 38.66 6.87 -4.03
CA ALA A 126 37.70 7.73 -4.69
C ALA A 126 36.25 7.26 -4.49
N PHE A 127 36.03 6.00 -4.13
CA PHE A 127 34.74 5.37 -3.90
C PHE A 127 34.44 5.13 -2.41
N GLY A 128 35.35 5.59 -1.54
CA GLY A 128 35.18 5.52 -0.09
C GLY A 128 34.03 6.36 0.44
N GLY A 129 33.65 6.15 1.69
CA GLY A 129 32.55 6.89 2.31
C GLY A 129 32.53 6.73 3.82
N THR A 130 31.34 6.61 4.39
CA THR A 130 31.11 6.54 5.84
C THR A 130 30.43 5.23 6.24
N GLU A 131 30.52 4.87 7.50
CA GLU A 131 29.76 3.79 8.11
C GLU A 131 28.39 4.30 8.58
N ILE A 132 27.41 3.39 8.66
CA ILE A 132 26.08 3.70 9.22
C ILE A 132 26.03 3.50 10.74
N LEU A 133 26.97 2.74 11.31
CA LEU A 133 27.09 2.52 12.75
C LEU A 133 27.15 3.85 13.53
N GLY A 134 26.31 4.00 14.54
CA GLY A 134 26.22 5.20 15.36
C GLY A 134 25.62 6.42 14.67
N LYS A 135 25.16 6.31 13.42
CA LYS A 135 24.41 7.37 12.72
C LYS A 135 22.95 7.32 13.10
N THR A 136 22.27 8.45 12.92
CA THR A 136 20.83 8.58 13.19
C THR A 136 20.03 8.43 11.89
N LEU A 137 19.06 7.52 11.90
CA LEU A 137 18.05 7.37 10.85
C LEU A 137 16.73 8.00 11.30
N GLY A 138 16.30 9.05 10.62
CA GLY A 138 14.97 9.61 10.72
C GLY A 138 13.98 8.85 9.84
N ILE A 139 12.88 8.38 10.42
CA ILE A 139 11.83 7.65 9.72
C ILE A 139 10.56 8.47 9.74
N VAL A 140 10.09 8.90 8.57
CA VAL A 140 8.85 9.64 8.39
C VAL A 140 7.76 8.68 7.95
N GLY A 141 6.84 8.34 8.87
CA GLY A 141 5.82 7.30 8.73
C GLY A 141 6.22 5.98 9.42
N LEU A 142 5.53 5.66 10.52
CA LEU A 142 5.76 4.45 11.34
C LEU A 142 4.71 3.36 11.07
N GLY A 143 4.31 3.21 9.80
CA GLY A 143 3.46 2.12 9.34
C GLY A 143 4.22 0.79 9.18
N ALA A 144 3.63 -0.15 8.45
CA ALA A 144 4.16 -1.52 8.28
C ALA A 144 5.62 -1.55 7.75
N ILE A 145 5.98 -0.65 6.85
CA ILE A 145 7.34 -0.55 6.29
C ILE A 145 8.26 0.16 7.28
N GLY A 146 7.88 1.37 7.74
CA GLY A 146 8.73 2.19 8.59
C GLY A 146 9.16 1.47 9.88
N LEU A 147 8.26 0.72 10.52
CA LEU A 147 8.59 -0.09 11.70
C LEU A 147 9.59 -1.22 11.41
N LYS A 148 9.46 -1.88 10.27
CA LYS A 148 10.43 -2.92 9.85
C LYS A 148 11.80 -2.32 9.56
N VAL A 149 11.84 -1.16 8.91
CA VAL A 149 13.09 -0.40 8.65
C VAL A 149 13.73 0.03 9.95
N ALA A 150 12.95 0.59 10.90
CA ALA A 150 13.43 1.01 12.21
C ALA A 150 14.13 -0.11 12.96
N ASN A 151 13.48 -1.27 13.06
CA ASN A 151 14.03 -2.43 13.75
C ASN A 151 15.30 -2.95 13.06
N ALA A 152 15.33 -3.01 11.73
CA ALA A 152 16.51 -3.45 10.99
C ALA A 152 17.69 -2.47 11.13
N ALA A 153 17.43 -1.16 11.05
CA ALA A 153 18.45 -0.14 11.21
C ALA A 153 19.03 -0.11 12.64
N SER A 154 18.17 -0.27 13.65
CA SER A 154 18.59 -0.40 15.04
C SER A 154 19.49 -1.62 15.25
N ALA A 155 19.14 -2.78 14.65
CA ALA A 155 19.96 -3.99 14.70
C ALA A 155 21.34 -3.82 14.01
N LEU A 156 21.44 -2.90 13.04
CA LEU A 156 22.69 -2.50 12.40
C LEU A 156 23.47 -1.42 13.18
N GLY A 157 23.01 -1.06 14.38
CA GLY A 157 23.68 -0.11 15.26
C GLY A 157 23.42 1.37 14.96
N MET A 158 22.35 1.68 14.21
CA MET A 158 21.89 3.06 14.05
C MET A 158 20.99 3.48 15.23
N SER A 159 21.03 4.77 15.56
CA SER A 159 19.96 5.39 16.37
C SER A 159 18.77 5.68 15.46
N VAL A 160 17.54 5.46 15.95
CA VAL A 160 16.33 5.67 15.14
C VAL A 160 15.45 6.74 15.79
N VAL A 161 15.08 7.75 14.99
CA VAL A 161 14.10 8.79 15.34
C VAL A 161 12.91 8.64 14.39
N GLY A 162 11.70 8.55 14.92
CA GLY A 162 10.49 8.33 14.11
C GLY A 162 9.47 9.44 14.30
N TYR A 163 8.78 9.79 13.23
CA TYR A 163 7.62 10.69 13.24
C TYR A 163 6.44 10.06 12.51
N ASP A 164 5.32 9.96 13.20
CA ASP A 164 4.02 9.60 12.62
C ASP A 164 2.92 10.11 13.58
N PRO A 165 2.02 11.02 13.16
CA PRO A 165 0.98 11.57 14.00
C PRO A 165 -0.08 10.56 14.44
N TYR A 166 -0.14 9.40 13.78
CA TYR A 166 -1.12 8.35 14.06
C TYR A 166 -0.52 7.15 14.80
N TYR A 167 0.79 7.14 15.02
CA TYR A 167 1.46 6.03 15.71
C TYR A 167 1.17 6.06 17.21
N LYS A 168 0.66 4.94 17.74
CA LYS A 168 0.32 4.73 19.15
C LYS A 168 1.07 3.57 19.79
N GLY A 169 2.05 3.02 19.06
CA GLY A 169 2.83 1.87 19.55
C GLY A 169 3.94 2.31 20.51
N ASP A 170 4.49 1.32 21.21
CA ASP A 170 5.63 1.45 22.13
C ASP A 170 6.79 0.58 21.62
N ASN A 171 7.54 1.09 20.65
CA ASN A 171 8.73 0.42 20.13
C ASN A 171 9.98 1.03 20.77
N GLN A 172 10.62 0.29 21.66
CA GLN A 172 11.78 0.73 22.44
C GLN A 172 13.02 1.05 21.57
N ASN A 173 13.02 0.64 20.32
CA ASN A 173 14.10 0.92 19.36
C ASN A 173 13.94 2.28 18.66
N ILE A 174 12.85 3.03 18.91
CA ILE A 174 12.51 4.25 18.20
C ILE A 174 12.31 5.39 19.21
N LYS A 175 13.06 6.47 19.07
CA LYS A 175 12.73 7.74 19.71
C LYS A 175 11.62 8.41 18.88
N VAL A 176 10.36 8.32 19.32
CA VAL A 176 9.24 8.98 18.63
C VAL A 176 9.24 10.47 18.96
N VAL A 177 9.17 11.31 17.92
CA VAL A 177 9.06 12.76 18.05
C VAL A 177 7.71 13.24 17.50
N THR A 178 7.23 14.35 18.02
CA THR A 178 5.94 14.97 17.63
C THR A 178 6.09 16.08 16.59
N ASP A 179 7.32 16.44 16.25
CA ASP A 179 7.67 17.49 15.31
C ASP A 179 8.67 16.99 14.27
N LEU A 180 8.35 17.19 12.99
CA LEU A 180 9.22 16.85 11.87
C LEU A 180 10.55 17.63 11.89
N ASP A 181 10.54 18.86 12.34
CA ASP A 181 11.75 19.69 12.41
C ASP A 181 12.80 19.08 13.35
N CYS A 182 12.34 18.51 14.47
CA CYS A 182 13.21 17.76 15.37
C CYS A 182 13.80 16.51 14.69
N LEU A 183 12.99 15.78 13.91
CA LEU A 183 13.48 14.63 13.17
C LEU A 183 14.53 15.05 12.13
N TYR A 184 14.28 16.10 11.36
CA TYR A 184 15.22 16.60 10.34
C TYR A 184 16.54 17.05 10.96
N ALA A 185 16.50 17.78 12.07
CA ALA A 185 17.70 18.30 12.76
C ALA A 185 18.56 17.19 13.39
N GLU A 186 17.97 16.09 13.83
CA GLU A 186 18.70 15.00 14.49
C GLU A 186 19.25 13.96 13.50
N SER A 187 18.73 13.87 12.27
CA SER A 187 18.95 12.75 11.37
C SER A 187 20.15 12.94 10.43
N ASP A 188 20.98 11.92 10.31
CA ASP A 188 22.01 11.81 9.27
C ASP A 188 21.47 11.21 7.98
N TYR A 189 20.44 10.36 8.11
CA TYR A 189 19.66 9.73 7.03
C TYR A 189 18.18 9.95 7.30
N ILE A 190 17.42 10.24 6.27
CA ILE A 190 15.95 10.44 6.36
C ILE A 190 15.29 9.52 5.36
N SER A 191 14.37 8.68 5.82
CA SER A 191 13.64 7.72 4.98
C SER A 191 12.13 7.99 5.06
N LEU A 192 11.50 8.07 3.89
CA LEU A 192 10.07 8.38 3.74
C LEU A 192 9.25 7.11 3.54
N HIS A 193 8.20 6.95 4.36
CA HIS A 193 7.28 5.80 4.34
C HIS A 193 5.82 6.25 4.47
N LEU A 194 5.44 7.27 3.72
CA LEU A 194 4.12 7.90 3.74
C LEU A 194 3.36 7.65 2.45
N PRO A 195 2.01 7.60 2.48
CA PRO A 195 1.20 7.69 1.28
C PRO A 195 1.29 9.10 0.67
N LEU A 196 1.03 9.18 -0.63
CA LEU A 196 0.85 10.46 -1.31
C LEU A 196 -0.56 10.97 -1.04
N LEU A 197 -0.65 12.06 -0.31
CA LEU A 197 -1.87 12.79 0.02
C LEU A 197 -1.68 14.27 -0.35
N PRO A 198 -2.75 15.08 -0.45
CA PRO A 198 -2.61 16.53 -0.60
C PRO A 198 -1.69 17.17 0.45
N SER A 199 -1.73 16.66 1.70
CA SER A 199 -0.92 17.15 2.82
C SER A 199 0.54 16.69 2.82
N THR A 200 0.87 15.62 2.09
CA THR A 200 2.24 15.07 2.03
C THR A 200 2.95 15.36 0.71
N ARG A 201 2.22 15.81 -0.32
CA ARG A 201 2.79 16.21 -1.61
C ARG A 201 3.79 17.35 -1.43
N GLY A 202 5.01 17.17 -1.95
CA GLY A 202 6.08 18.16 -1.86
C GLY A 202 6.55 18.47 -0.43
N MET A 203 6.32 17.57 0.53
CA MET A 203 6.70 17.79 1.92
C MET A 203 8.20 17.99 2.11
N ILE A 204 9.02 17.38 1.25
CA ILE A 204 10.45 17.67 1.21
C ILE A 204 10.68 18.87 0.31
N SER A 205 10.51 20.03 0.89
CA SER A 205 10.63 21.36 0.28
C SER A 205 11.96 22.03 0.67
N THR A 206 12.19 23.25 0.19
CA THR A 206 13.33 24.08 0.61
C THR A 206 13.36 24.28 2.13
N ASP A 207 12.20 24.54 2.76
CA ASP A 207 12.10 24.71 4.20
C ASP A 207 12.50 23.43 4.94
N ALA A 208 11.95 22.28 4.57
CA ALA A 208 12.31 20.98 5.16
C ALA A 208 13.81 20.69 5.03
N ILE A 209 14.40 20.90 3.84
CA ILE A 209 15.83 20.66 3.60
C ILE A 209 16.69 21.63 4.43
N SER A 210 16.28 22.87 4.61
CA SER A 210 17.03 23.84 5.42
C SER A 210 17.24 23.40 6.86
N LYS A 211 16.30 22.63 7.41
CA LYS A 211 16.29 22.10 8.79
C LYS A 211 17.11 20.82 8.96
N MET A 212 17.47 20.14 7.85
CA MET A 212 18.28 18.93 7.88
C MET A 212 19.74 19.25 8.25
N LYS A 213 20.49 18.22 8.67
CA LYS A 213 21.94 18.33 8.85
C LYS A 213 22.63 18.58 7.51
N ASP A 214 23.76 19.28 7.53
CA ASP A 214 24.63 19.40 6.36
C ASP A 214 25.18 18.02 5.97
N GLY A 215 25.09 17.68 4.70
CA GLY A 215 25.45 16.38 4.20
C GLY A 215 24.48 15.25 4.55
N ALA A 216 23.24 15.55 4.95
CA ALA A 216 22.19 14.55 5.16
C ALA A 216 21.93 13.72 3.90
N ILE A 217 21.42 12.52 4.10
CA ILE A 217 21.05 11.59 3.03
C ILE A 217 19.52 11.41 3.05
N LEU A 218 18.90 11.57 1.89
CA LEU A 218 17.47 11.37 1.71
C LEU A 218 17.20 10.05 0.98
N ILE A 219 16.26 9.24 1.49
CA ILE A 219 15.83 7.97 0.91
C ILE A 219 14.31 8.00 0.71
N ASN A 220 13.86 7.79 -0.52
CA ASN A 220 12.45 7.78 -0.86
C ASN A 220 12.08 6.52 -1.65
N MET A 221 11.57 5.52 -0.93
CA MET A 221 10.99 4.30 -1.49
C MET A 221 9.44 4.31 -1.39
N ALA A 222 8.84 5.50 -1.22
CA ALA A 222 7.40 5.65 -1.03
C ALA A 222 6.70 6.16 -2.29
N ARG A 223 6.78 7.46 -2.59
CA ARG A 223 6.21 8.09 -3.81
C ARG A 223 7.09 9.27 -4.24
N GLY A 224 7.30 9.42 -5.55
CA GLY A 224 8.17 10.47 -6.10
C GLY A 224 7.74 11.87 -5.70
N GLU A 225 6.44 12.14 -5.75
CA GLU A 225 5.85 13.46 -5.52
C GLU A 225 5.88 13.95 -4.06
N LEU A 226 6.36 13.13 -3.13
CA LEU A 226 6.66 13.58 -1.75
C LEU A 226 7.83 14.57 -1.71
N VAL A 227 8.67 14.56 -2.75
CA VAL A 227 9.93 15.29 -2.83
C VAL A 227 9.92 16.24 -4.03
N ASP A 228 10.24 17.50 -3.81
CA ASP A 228 10.56 18.42 -4.90
C ASP A 228 12.00 18.15 -5.38
N VAL A 229 12.14 17.49 -6.53
CA VAL A 229 13.43 17.08 -7.07
C VAL A 229 14.33 18.28 -7.42
N ASN A 230 13.76 19.42 -7.84
CA ASN A 230 14.54 20.61 -8.15
C ASN A 230 15.19 21.20 -6.89
N VAL A 231 14.47 21.19 -5.76
CA VAL A 231 15.01 21.61 -4.48
C VAL A 231 16.14 20.68 -4.03
N VAL A 232 15.96 19.36 -4.24
CA VAL A 232 17.02 18.36 -3.93
C VAL A 232 18.25 18.57 -4.80
N LYS A 233 18.11 18.82 -6.11
CA LYS A 233 19.24 19.12 -7.02
C LYS A 233 20.06 20.29 -6.52
N HIS A 234 19.40 21.39 -6.18
CA HIS A 234 20.08 22.55 -5.60
C HIS A 234 20.79 22.24 -4.27
N ALA A 235 20.14 21.45 -3.41
CA ALA A 235 20.71 21.03 -2.13
C ALA A 235 21.95 20.11 -2.30
N LEU A 236 21.96 19.26 -3.32
CA LEU A 236 23.13 18.46 -3.70
C LEU A 236 24.28 19.33 -4.21
N GLU A 237 24.00 20.34 -5.03
CA GLU A 237 25.00 21.27 -5.58
C GLU A 237 25.69 22.08 -4.48
N CYS A 238 24.95 22.57 -3.49
CA CYS A 238 25.52 23.33 -2.37
C CYS A 238 26.03 22.47 -1.20
N GLY A 239 25.90 21.14 -1.30
CA GLY A 239 26.37 20.20 -0.28
C GLY A 239 25.49 20.09 0.96
N LYS A 240 24.30 20.68 0.96
CA LYS A 240 23.32 20.56 2.05
C LYS A 240 22.81 19.13 2.17
N ILE A 241 22.57 18.47 1.05
CA ILE A 241 22.31 17.01 0.94
C ILE A 241 23.49 16.36 0.24
N ARG A 242 23.94 15.21 0.73
CA ARG A 242 25.03 14.45 0.14
C ARG A 242 24.55 13.49 -0.94
N SER A 243 23.38 12.87 -0.73
CA SER A 243 22.80 11.90 -1.67
C SER A 243 21.29 11.81 -1.54
N TYR A 244 20.62 11.54 -2.64
CA TYR A 244 19.19 11.20 -2.71
C TYR A 244 19.03 9.85 -3.39
N VAL A 245 18.44 8.87 -2.69
CA VAL A 245 18.09 7.56 -3.25
C VAL A 245 16.59 7.52 -3.47
N VAL A 246 16.18 7.20 -4.69
CA VAL A 246 14.76 7.25 -5.08
C VAL A 246 14.36 6.04 -5.90
N ASP A 247 13.22 5.42 -5.55
CA ASP A 247 12.63 4.26 -6.25
C ASP A 247 11.55 4.66 -7.28
N PHE A 248 11.26 5.97 -7.39
CA PHE A 248 10.29 6.55 -8.33
C PHE A 248 10.92 7.70 -9.13
N PRO A 249 11.96 7.41 -9.94
CA PRO A 249 12.66 8.47 -10.66
C PRO A 249 11.79 9.05 -11.77
N ASN A 250 11.87 10.37 -11.93
CA ASN A 250 11.42 11.10 -13.10
C ASN A 250 12.63 11.58 -13.92
N GLU A 251 12.41 12.28 -15.02
CA GLU A 251 13.48 12.81 -15.89
C GLU A 251 14.49 13.67 -15.13
N ASP A 252 14.04 14.45 -14.15
CA ASP A 252 14.89 15.31 -13.33
C ASP A 252 15.85 14.55 -12.41
N CYS A 253 15.54 13.30 -12.09
CA CYS A 253 16.41 12.44 -11.28
C CYS A 253 17.58 11.86 -12.09
N LEU A 254 17.40 11.73 -13.43
CA LEU A 254 18.32 10.98 -14.26
C LEU A 254 19.63 11.75 -14.51
N ASN A 255 20.75 11.02 -14.52
CA ASN A 255 22.07 11.57 -14.78
C ASN A 255 22.51 12.73 -13.85
N THR A 256 21.82 12.90 -12.71
CA THR A 256 22.13 13.93 -11.71
C THR A 256 23.11 13.36 -10.68
N LYS A 257 24.26 14.01 -10.52
CA LYS A 257 25.27 13.60 -9.54
C LYS A 257 24.70 13.69 -8.11
N GLY A 258 24.84 12.62 -7.35
CA GLY A 258 24.32 12.52 -5.99
C GLY A 258 22.90 11.92 -5.92
N ILE A 259 22.22 11.73 -7.05
CA ILE A 259 20.95 10.97 -7.11
C ILE A 259 21.24 9.52 -7.52
N ILE A 260 20.73 8.58 -6.75
CA ILE A 260 20.70 7.15 -7.05
C ILE A 260 19.28 6.78 -7.40
N ALA A 261 19.01 6.65 -8.71
CA ALA A 261 17.70 6.30 -9.25
C ALA A 261 17.56 4.78 -9.36
N ILE A 262 16.53 4.23 -8.75
CA ILE A 262 16.17 2.80 -8.75
C ILE A 262 14.85 2.67 -9.53
N PRO A 263 14.66 1.68 -10.40
CA PRO A 263 13.52 1.60 -11.28
C PRO A 263 12.32 0.86 -10.64
N HIS A 264 11.77 1.40 -9.55
CA HIS A 264 10.59 0.91 -8.83
C HIS A 264 10.70 -0.56 -8.41
N LEU A 265 11.80 -0.88 -7.71
CA LEU A 265 12.11 -2.24 -7.25
C LEU A 265 11.66 -2.55 -5.82
N GLY A 266 11.09 -1.60 -5.09
CA GLY A 266 10.74 -1.75 -3.68
C GLY A 266 9.91 -2.99 -3.36
N ALA A 267 8.97 -3.35 -4.22
CA ALA A 267 8.11 -4.52 -4.07
C ALA A 267 8.36 -5.61 -5.12
N SER A 268 9.45 -5.51 -5.89
CA SER A 268 9.73 -6.40 -7.02
C SER A 268 10.57 -7.61 -6.58
N THR A 269 10.03 -8.40 -5.66
CA THR A 269 10.56 -9.71 -5.25
C THR A 269 9.48 -10.77 -5.40
N GLU A 270 9.89 -12.02 -5.60
CA GLU A 270 8.97 -13.15 -5.74
C GLU A 270 8.07 -13.27 -4.50
N GLU A 271 8.66 -13.18 -3.31
CA GLU A 271 7.94 -13.28 -2.03
C GLU A 271 6.95 -12.12 -1.82
N ALA A 272 7.28 -10.91 -2.24
CA ALA A 272 6.36 -9.78 -2.16
C ALA A 272 5.16 -9.96 -3.09
N GLU A 273 5.39 -10.48 -4.31
CA GLU A 273 4.34 -10.79 -5.27
C GLU A 273 3.43 -11.90 -4.74
N GLU A 274 4.02 -12.98 -4.20
CA GLU A 274 3.29 -14.09 -3.57
C GLU A 274 2.45 -13.61 -2.39
N ASN A 275 3.03 -12.88 -1.45
CA ASN A 275 2.33 -12.36 -0.27
C ASN A 275 1.17 -11.44 -0.65
N CYS A 276 1.36 -10.58 -1.66
CA CYS A 276 0.29 -9.73 -2.17
C CYS A 276 -0.83 -10.55 -2.81
N ALA A 277 -0.51 -11.56 -3.60
CA ALA A 277 -1.49 -12.42 -4.25
C ALA A 277 -2.31 -13.22 -3.22
N ILE A 278 -1.64 -13.83 -2.24
CA ILE A 278 -2.29 -14.56 -1.13
C ILE A 278 -3.23 -13.63 -0.34
N MET A 279 -2.76 -12.44 0.02
CA MET A 279 -3.57 -11.49 0.79
C MET A 279 -4.79 -10.99 0.01
N ALA A 280 -4.63 -10.65 -1.28
CA ALA A 280 -5.73 -10.23 -2.13
C ALA A 280 -6.78 -11.34 -2.29
N SER A 281 -6.33 -12.58 -2.53
CA SER A 281 -7.23 -13.73 -2.64
C SER A 281 -7.99 -14.02 -1.34
N ALA A 282 -7.33 -13.89 -0.19
CA ALA A 282 -7.98 -14.09 1.10
C ALA A 282 -9.06 -13.04 1.37
N GLN A 283 -8.83 -11.79 0.97
CA GLN A 283 -9.83 -10.71 1.10
C GLN A 283 -11.03 -10.92 0.17
N ILE A 284 -10.77 -11.31 -1.10
CA ILE A 284 -11.83 -11.67 -2.04
C ILE A 284 -12.67 -12.83 -1.49
N LYS A 285 -12.00 -13.90 -1.03
CA LYS A 285 -12.67 -15.06 -0.45
C LYS A 285 -13.57 -14.68 0.71
N GLU A 286 -13.06 -13.95 1.69
CA GLU A 286 -13.79 -13.47 2.88
C GLU A 286 -15.02 -12.63 2.50
N TYR A 287 -14.88 -11.79 1.45
CA TYR A 287 -15.98 -10.97 0.96
C TYR A 287 -17.04 -11.79 0.20
N LEU A 288 -16.61 -12.71 -0.65
CA LEU A 288 -17.54 -13.53 -1.44
C LEU A 288 -18.32 -14.51 -0.56
N GLU A 289 -17.67 -15.16 0.41
CA GLU A 289 -18.28 -16.19 1.26
C GLU A 289 -19.03 -15.60 2.47
N ASP A 290 -18.48 -14.57 3.11
CA ASP A 290 -19.00 -14.05 4.38
C ASP A 290 -19.45 -12.58 4.32
N GLY A 291 -19.24 -11.89 3.20
CA GLY A 291 -19.57 -10.46 3.07
C GLY A 291 -18.70 -9.54 3.93
N ASN A 292 -17.65 -10.06 4.56
CA ASN A 292 -16.75 -9.27 5.38
C ASN A 292 -15.82 -8.40 4.52
N ILE A 293 -15.60 -7.15 4.93
CA ILE A 293 -14.77 -6.16 4.24
C ILE A 293 -13.55 -5.83 5.12
N VAL A 294 -12.36 -6.21 4.63
CA VAL A 294 -11.07 -5.92 5.30
C VAL A 294 -10.11 -5.31 4.29
N ASN A 295 -9.49 -4.18 4.62
CA ASN A 295 -8.57 -3.43 3.76
C ASN A 295 -9.19 -2.92 2.43
N SER A 296 -10.49 -2.64 2.41
CA SER A 296 -11.07 -1.96 1.28
C SER A 296 -10.60 -0.49 1.20
N VAL A 297 -10.41 -0.01 -0.03
CA VAL A 297 -9.99 1.36 -0.31
C VAL A 297 -11.15 2.29 -0.61
N ASN A 298 -12.31 1.76 -0.97
CA ASN A 298 -13.52 2.53 -1.30
C ASN A 298 -14.71 2.25 -0.37
N PHE A 299 -14.79 1.09 0.28
CA PHE A 299 -15.85 0.73 1.21
C PHE A 299 -15.39 0.80 2.68
N PRO A 300 -16.33 0.89 3.66
CA PRO A 300 -15.97 0.81 5.07
C PRO A 300 -15.47 -0.59 5.44
N ASN A 301 -14.52 -0.66 6.38
CA ASN A 301 -14.12 -1.94 6.93
C ASN A 301 -15.18 -2.45 7.92
N ILE A 302 -15.62 -3.68 7.74
CA ILE A 302 -16.53 -4.37 8.64
C ILE A 302 -16.23 -5.87 8.61
N LYS A 303 -15.97 -6.45 9.76
CA LYS A 303 -15.74 -7.89 9.91
C LYS A 303 -16.54 -8.40 11.12
N VAL A 304 -17.49 -9.27 10.83
CA VAL A 304 -18.42 -9.83 11.82
C VAL A 304 -18.48 -11.34 11.62
N ALA A 305 -18.31 -12.09 12.69
CA ALA A 305 -18.58 -13.54 12.64
C ALA A 305 -20.07 -13.76 12.35
N ARG A 306 -20.40 -14.74 11.50
CA ARG A 306 -21.79 -15.13 11.23
C ARG A 306 -22.40 -15.68 12.51
N THR A 307 -23.54 -15.15 12.91
CA THR A 307 -24.21 -15.50 14.17
C THR A 307 -25.46 -16.37 13.97
N LEU A 308 -26.06 -16.32 12.79
CA LEU A 308 -27.28 -17.08 12.42
C LEU A 308 -27.09 -17.72 11.04
N GLU A 309 -28.06 -18.56 10.63
CA GLU A 309 -27.94 -19.39 9.41
C GLU A 309 -27.86 -18.60 8.13
N ASN A 310 -28.65 -17.53 8.02
CA ASN A 310 -28.76 -16.71 6.81
C ASN A 310 -28.12 -15.34 7.03
N ARG A 311 -27.40 -14.86 6.04
CA ARG A 311 -26.76 -13.55 6.04
C ARG A 311 -27.19 -12.74 4.82
N LEU A 312 -27.56 -11.50 5.07
CA LEU A 312 -27.85 -10.49 4.06
C LEU A 312 -26.81 -9.38 4.13
N THR A 313 -26.24 -9.01 3.02
CA THR A 313 -25.35 -7.85 2.92
C THR A 313 -25.98 -6.79 2.01
N ILE A 314 -25.88 -5.54 2.41
CA ILE A 314 -26.55 -4.41 1.77
C ILE A 314 -25.54 -3.29 1.57
N ILE A 315 -25.43 -2.82 0.33
CA ILE A 315 -24.71 -1.59 -0.02
C ILE A 315 -25.73 -0.49 -0.23
N TYR A 316 -25.55 0.65 0.43
CA TYR A 316 -26.49 1.77 0.38
C TYR A 316 -25.77 3.12 0.34
N ASN A 317 -26.49 4.18 -0.05
CA ASN A 317 -25.99 5.55 -0.01
C ASN A 317 -26.05 6.09 1.42
N ALA A 318 -24.89 6.35 2.02
CA ALA A 318 -24.78 6.79 3.41
C ALA A 318 -25.32 8.22 3.69
N ASN A 319 -25.48 9.04 2.64
CA ASN A 319 -25.98 10.41 2.78
C ASN A 319 -27.51 10.53 2.73
N THR A 320 -28.21 9.41 2.91
CA THR A 320 -29.67 9.31 2.80
C THR A 320 -30.32 8.71 4.04
N THR A 321 -31.61 8.48 4.01
CA THR A 321 -32.35 7.78 5.08
C THR A 321 -32.32 6.26 4.95
N ALA A 322 -31.54 5.71 4.02
CA ALA A 322 -31.48 4.26 3.75
C ALA A 322 -31.16 3.44 5.02
N LEU A 323 -30.16 3.86 5.80
CA LEU A 323 -29.80 3.16 7.04
C LEU A 323 -30.92 3.17 8.08
N GLU A 324 -31.65 4.28 8.23
CA GLU A 324 -32.79 4.38 9.16
C GLU A 324 -33.90 3.43 8.73
N ASN A 325 -34.18 3.35 7.44
CA ASN A 325 -35.17 2.44 6.87
C ASN A 325 -34.75 0.97 7.04
N ILE A 326 -33.48 0.64 6.79
CA ILE A 326 -32.93 -0.71 7.04
C ILE A 326 -33.08 -1.09 8.52
N LYS A 327 -32.74 -0.20 9.45
CA LYS A 327 -32.95 -0.43 10.90
C LYS A 327 -34.38 -0.71 11.25
N ALA A 328 -35.31 0.12 10.72
CA ALA A 328 -36.73 -0.03 10.99
C ALA A 328 -37.31 -1.36 10.44
N LEU A 329 -36.76 -1.90 9.36
CA LEU A 329 -37.12 -3.21 8.85
C LEU A 329 -36.49 -4.33 9.68
N ALA A 330 -35.24 -4.20 10.08
CA ALA A 330 -34.50 -5.17 10.90
C ALA A 330 -35.16 -5.35 12.29
N GLU A 331 -35.71 -4.29 12.88
CA GLU A 331 -36.45 -4.36 14.17
C GLU A 331 -37.71 -5.23 14.14
N LYS A 332 -38.23 -5.56 12.95
CA LYS A 332 -39.45 -6.38 12.80
C LYS A 332 -39.20 -7.88 12.82
N ILE A 333 -37.94 -8.30 12.79
CA ILE A 333 -37.51 -9.71 12.74
C ILE A 333 -36.46 -10.00 13.79
N GLU A 334 -36.26 -11.27 14.10
CA GLU A 334 -35.13 -11.70 14.91
C GLU A 334 -33.86 -11.70 14.06
N CYS A 335 -32.99 -10.72 14.31
CA CYS A 335 -31.74 -10.58 13.58
C CYS A 335 -30.65 -9.86 14.39
N THR A 336 -29.44 -9.92 13.91
CA THR A 336 -28.35 -9.02 14.31
C THR A 336 -28.01 -8.12 13.13
N LEU A 337 -27.97 -6.80 13.36
CA LEU A 337 -27.60 -5.81 12.37
C LEU A 337 -26.27 -5.16 12.74
N ASN A 338 -25.30 -5.24 11.84
CA ASN A 338 -24.03 -4.54 11.91
C ASN A 338 -23.89 -3.64 10.69
N TYR A 339 -23.35 -2.44 10.85
CA TYR A 339 -23.16 -1.51 9.74
C TYR A 339 -21.96 -0.61 9.96
N ALA A 340 -21.42 -0.10 8.84
CA ALA A 340 -20.36 0.89 8.82
C ALA A 340 -20.52 1.79 7.59
N GLU A 341 -19.98 3.02 7.67
CA GLU A 341 -20.06 4.00 6.61
C GLU A 341 -18.67 4.60 6.31
N ARG A 342 -18.45 4.93 5.02
CA ARG A 342 -17.24 5.60 4.56
C ARG A 342 -17.57 6.51 3.38
N GLY A 343 -17.43 7.83 3.57
CA GLY A 343 -17.80 8.80 2.56
C GLY A 343 -19.29 8.72 2.21
N THR A 344 -19.58 8.41 0.96
CA THR A 344 -20.95 8.27 0.46
C THR A 344 -21.51 6.85 0.54
N VAL A 345 -20.69 5.87 0.94
CA VAL A 345 -21.06 4.45 0.93
C VAL A 345 -21.31 3.94 2.33
N GLY A 346 -22.47 3.33 2.51
CA GLY A 346 -22.80 2.52 3.67
C GLY A 346 -22.82 1.04 3.32
N TYR A 347 -22.47 0.21 4.30
CA TYR A 347 -22.51 -1.24 4.20
C TYR A 347 -23.11 -1.84 5.47
N ALA A 348 -24.12 -2.68 5.31
CA ALA A 348 -24.77 -3.35 6.41
C ALA A 348 -24.73 -4.87 6.23
N ILE A 349 -24.60 -5.59 7.35
CA ILE A 349 -24.68 -7.04 7.45
C ILE A 349 -25.81 -7.38 8.42
N ILE A 350 -26.78 -8.16 7.96
CA ILE A 350 -27.88 -8.70 8.77
C ILE A 350 -27.72 -10.21 8.83
N ASP A 351 -27.57 -10.77 10.03
CA ASP A 351 -27.70 -12.21 10.25
C ASP A 351 -29.09 -12.50 10.84
N THR A 352 -29.79 -13.50 10.29
CA THR A 352 -31.14 -13.89 10.72
C THR A 352 -31.37 -15.39 10.57
N SER A 353 -32.31 -15.93 11.36
CA SER A 353 -32.85 -17.29 11.17
C SER A 353 -34.03 -17.31 10.19
N ALA A 354 -34.57 -16.14 9.80
CA ALA A 354 -35.62 -16.05 8.83
C ALA A 354 -35.15 -16.53 7.44
N ASN A 355 -36.03 -17.15 6.68
CA ASN A 355 -35.73 -17.53 5.31
C ASN A 355 -35.56 -16.27 4.45
N LEU A 356 -34.46 -16.19 3.74
CA LEU A 356 -34.14 -15.11 2.80
C LEU A 356 -34.35 -15.64 1.37
N SER A 357 -35.28 -15.06 0.64
CA SER A 357 -35.58 -15.41 -0.75
C SER A 357 -35.88 -14.15 -1.54
N LEU A 358 -35.33 -14.04 -2.75
CA LEU A 358 -35.68 -12.97 -3.69
C LEU A 358 -37.05 -13.20 -4.38
N GLU A 359 -37.60 -14.41 -4.29
CA GLU A 359 -38.86 -14.82 -4.97
C GLU A 359 -40.10 -14.58 -4.11
N ASP A 360 -39.93 -14.15 -2.86
CA ASP A 360 -41.04 -13.98 -1.92
C ASP A 360 -41.32 -12.48 -1.71
N ASP A 361 -42.39 -11.96 -2.27
CA ASP A 361 -42.72 -10.52 -2.33
C ASP A 361 -42.97 -9.87 -0.96
N GLU A 362 -43.14 -10.66 0.11
CA GLU A 362 -43.46 -10.15 1.46
C GLU A 362 -42.33 -10.35 2.48
N ASN A 363 -41.10 -10.66 2.04
CA ASN A 363 -39.96 -10.90 2.93
C ASN A 363 -39.09 -9.65 3.17
N LEU A 364 -38.09 -9.80 4.06
CA LEU A 364 -37.14 -8.74 4.39
C LEU A 364 -36.32 -8.25 3.16
N VAL A 365 -35.97 -9.16 2.26
CA VAL A 365 -35.10 -8.86 1.10
C VAL A 365 -35.86 -7.97 0.11
N SER A 366 -37.08 -8.33 -0.26
CA SER A 366 -37.92 -7.51 -1.14
C SER A 366 -38.23 -6.14 -0.51
N SER A 367 -38.58 -6.12 0.79
CA SER A 367 -38.80 -4.85 1.51
C SER A 367 -37.58 -3.92 1.53
N ILE A 368 -36.36 -4.47 1.59
CA ILE A 368 -35.12 -3.67 1.51
C ILE A 368 -34.81 -3.27 0.06
N ALA A 369 -35.06 -4.17 -0.90
CA ALA A 369 -34.85 -3.89 -2.32
C ALA A 369 -35.73 -2.75 -2.85
N ASP A 370 -36.91 -2.57 -2.29
CA ASP A 370 -37.87 -1.50 -2.63
C ASP A 370 -37.48 -0.13 -2.01
N LEU A 371 -36.52 -0.08 -1.11
CA LEU A 371 -36.05 1.19 -0.55
C LEU A 371 -35.26 2.00 -1.59
N GLU A 372 -35.51 3.30 -1.62
CA GLU A 372 -34.66 4.23 -2.35
C GLU A 372 -33.21 4.20 -1.77
N ASP A 373 -32.23 4.44 -2.62
CA ASP A 373 -30.81 4.53 -2.25
C ASP A 373 -30.11 3.21 -1.84
N ILE A 374 -30.71 2.07 -2.11
CA ILE A 374 -30.03 0.77 -2.06
C ILE A 374 -29.28 0.54 -3.38
N ILE A 375 -27.98 0.26 -3.29
CA ILE A 375 -27.12 0.04 -4.44
C ILE A 375 -27.08 -1.44 -4.80
N SER A 376 -26.94 -2.31 -3.80
CA SER A 376 -26.85 -3.76 -4.01
C SER A 376 -27.25 -4.55 -2.76
N ILE A 377 -27.79 -5.74 -2.97
CA ILE A 377 -28.16 -6.70 -1.93
C ILE A 377 -27.59 -8.07 -2.32
N ARG A 378 -27.03 -8.79 -1.34
CA ARG A 378 -26.55 -10.15 -1.52
C ARG A 378 -27.03 -11.03 -0.37
N ILE A 379 -27.53 -12.23 -0.70
CA ILE A 379 -27.82 -13.31 0.25
C ILE A 379 -26.62 -14.27 0.25
N LEU A 380 -26.11 -14.62 1.44
CA LEU A 380 -24.95 -15.46 1.65
C LEU A 380 -25.28 -16.67 2.53
#